data_dfb0fcc40985d689e538dbdea0ccc486
#
_entry.id   dfb0fcc40985d689e538dbdea0ccc486
#
_cell.length_a   1.000
_cell.length_b   1.000
_cell.length_c   1.000
_cell.angle_alpha   90.00
_cell.angle_beta   90.00
_cell.angle_gamma   90.00
#
_symmetry.space_group_name_H-M   'P 1'
#
loop_
_entity.id
_entity.type
_entity.pdbx_description
1 polymer ?
#
loop_
_entity_poly.entity_id
_entity_poly.type
_entity_poly.pdbx_seq_one_letter_code
_entity_poly.pdbx_strand_id
1 'polypeptide(L)'
;MKLVQVYDPKKGIHAAKLEGSRVFPMGSEQKGIRSLLDLVQYAAAVKVDLPEIVDELVSKEPLAANWESLNIAPDSSRFHLAIPIHPPEVWACGVTYKKSAEFRDEDTQTSKGIYDYVYFAKRPELFFKGRAGHCTGTNDFVGLRSDSKFTAVVMPMTLT
;
A
#
# COMPACT_ATOMS: atom_id res chain seq x y z
N MET A 1 6.90 -11.73 9.44
CA MET A 1 6.08 -10.72 10.13
C MET A 1 5.11 -10.12 9.11
N LYS A 2 3.84 -9.97 9.44
CA LYS A 2 2.83 -9.31 8.57
C LYS A 2 2.28 -8.09 9.30
N LEU A 3 2.28 -6.94 8.63
CA LEU A 3 1.78 -5.68 9.15
C LEU A 3 0.62 -5.18 8.30
N VAL A 4 -0.37 -4.60 8.94
CA VAL A 4 -1.58 -4.07 8.30
C VAL A 4 -1.96 -2.72 8.89
N GLN A 5 -2.76 -1.93 8.19
CA GLN A 5 -3.48 -0.80 8.77
C GLN A 5 -4.95 -1.15 8.94
N VAL A 6 -5.48 -0.78 10.09
CA VAL A 6 -6.88 -1.01 10.46
C VAL A 6 -7.53 0.33 10.76
N TYR A 7 -8.74 0.50 10.30
CA TYR A 7 -9.60 1.60 10.73
C TYR A 7 -10.41 1.17 11.96
N ASP A 8 -10.31 1.96 13.01
CA ASP A 8 -11.12 1.86 14.22
C ASP A 8 -12.14 3.00 14.23
N PRO A 9 -13.45 2.72 14.36
CA PRO A 9 -14.47 3.78 14.37
C PRO A 9 -14.28 4.86 15.44
N LYS A 10 -13.56 4.53 16.51
CA LYS A 10 -13.32 5.47 17.63
C LYS A 10 -11.97 6.16 17.56
N LYS A 11 -10.96 5.50 17.00
CA LYS A 11 -9.55 5.96 17.04
C LYS A 11 -9.01 6.33 15.66
N GLY A 12 -9.72 6.00 14.59
CA GLY A 12 -9.24 6.18 13.22
C GLY A 12 -8.24 5.12 12.80
N ILE A 13 -7.40 5.44 11.81
CA ILE A 13 -6.43 4.50 11.25
C ILE A 13 -5.26 4.30 12.21
N HIS A 14 -4.86 3.03 12.41
CA HIS A 14 -3.69 2.66 13.18
C HIS A 14 -3.00 1.42 12.59
N ALA A 15 -1.71 1.28 12.89
CA ALA A 15 -0.92 0.12 12.53
C ALA A 15 -1.31 -1.09 13.38
N ALA A 16 -1.19 -2.29 12.83
CA ALA A 16 -1.39 -3.54 13.52
C ALA A 16 -0.50 -4.66 12.99
N LYS A 17 -0.19 -5.62 13.84
CA LYS A 17 0.50 -6.88 13.51
C LYS A 17 -0.54 -7.98 13.31
N LEU A 18 -0.40 -8.74 12.23
CA LEU A 18 -1.25 -9.90 11.95
C LEU A 18 -0.51 -11.19 12.33
N GLU A 19 -1.14 -12.01 13.20
CA GLU A 19 -0.66 -13.33 13.60
C GLU A 19 -1.78 -14.38 13.44
N GLY A 20 -1.66 -15.23 12.43
CA GLY A 20 -2.77 -16.07 12.01
C GLY A 20 -3.96 -15.22 11.57
N SER A 21 -5.11 -15.38 12.22
CA SER A 21 -6.30 -14.53 12.01
C SER A 21 -6.45 -13.41 13.05
N ARG A 22 -5.57 -13.34 14.05
CA ARG A 22 -5.63 -12.33 15.11
C ARG A 22 -4.86 -11.07 14.72
N VAL A 23 -5.40 -9.93 15.05
CA VAL A 23 -4.86 -8.62 14.72
C VAL A 23 -4.54 -7.87 16.01
N PHE A 24 -3.28 -7.53 16.20
CA PHE A 24 -2.75 -6.86 17.38
C PHE A 24 -2.45 -5.40 17.05
N PRO A 25 -3.16 -4.44 17.65
CA PRO A 25 -2.90 -3.03 17.39
C PRO A 25 -1.51 -2.63 17.88
N MET A 26 -0.91 -1.67 17.20
CA MET A 26 0.38 -1.10 17.53
C MET A 26 0.29 0.41 17.54
N GLY A 27 1.10 1.05 18.38
CA GLY A 27 1.27 2.48 18.35
C GLY A 27 1.82 3.03 19.67
N SER A 28 2.24 4.27 19.60
CA SER A 28 2.69 5.03 20.75
C SER A 28 2.43 6.51 20.51
N GLU A 29 1.55 7.10 21.31
CA GLU A 29 1.30 8.55 21.27
C GLU A 29 2.56 9.35 21.63
N GLN A 30 3.34 8.86 22.60
CA GLN A 30 4.58 9.51 23.03
C GLN A 30 5.64 9.55 21.94
N LYS A 31 5.68 8.53 21.08
CA LYS A 31 6.61 8.44 19.94
C LYS A 31 6.00 8.97 18.63
N GLY A 32 4.75 9.43 18.65
CA GLY A 32 4.03 9.90 17.46
C GLY A 32 3.75 8.80 16.43
N ILE A 33 3.71 7.53 16.87
CA ILE A 33 3.51 6.38 15.98
C ILE A 33 2.05 5.96 16.04
N ARG A 34 1.37 6.08 14.89
CA ARG A 34 -0.01 5.65 14.70
C ARG A 34 -0.16 4.79 13.45
N SER A 35 0.39 5.21 12.33
CA SER A 35 0.32 4.54 11.04
C SER A 35 1.54 3.65 10.77
N LEU A 36 1.46 2.81 9.73
CA LEU A 36 2.63 2.06 9.27
C LEU A 36 3.73 2.98 8.72
N LEU A 37 3.35 4.11 8.13
CA LEU A 37 4.33 5.08 7.66
C LEU A 37 5.10 5.69 8.83
N ASP A 38 4.40 6.09 9.90
CA ASP A 38 5.05 6.61 11.12
C ASP A 38 6.02 5.58 11.71
N LEU A 39 5.59 4.32 11.74
CA LEU A 39 6.42 3.20 12.25
C LEU A 39 7.72 3.06 11.46
N VAL A 40 7.64 3.04 10.13
CA VAL A 40 8.81 2.92 9.26
C VAL A 40 9.72 4.15 9.37
N GLN A 41 9.14 5.34 9.40
CA GLN A 41 9.90 6.59 9.56
C GLN A 41 10.59 6.67 10.92
N TYR A 42 9.91 6.25 11.98
CA TYR A 42 10.50 6.20 13.31
C TYR A 42 11.66 5.21 13.37
N ALA A 43 11.49 3.97 12.88
CA ALA A 43 12.54 2.96 12.83
C ALA A 43 13.79 3.49 12.09
N ALA A 44 13.58 4.13 10.94
CA ALA A 44 14.66 4.75 10.17
C ALA A 44 15.36 5.89 10.92
N ALA A 45 14.60 6.72 11.63
CA ALA A 45 15.16 7.86 12.39
C ALA A 45 16.00 7.41 13.57
N VAL A 46 15.55 6.38 14.31
CA VAL A 46 16.29 5.85 15.48
C VAL A 46 17.34 4.81 15.09
N LYS A 47 17.38 4.39 13.82
CA LYS A 47 18.31 3.37 13.28
C LYS A 47 18.19 2.02 14.00
N VAL A 48 16.98 1.62 14.31
CA VAL A 48 16.64 0.33 14.93
C VAL A 48 15.85 -0.50 13.92
N ASP A 49 16.05 -1.80 13.92
CA ASP A 49 15.36 -2.69 13.00
C ASP A 49 13.84 -2.71 13.26
N LEU A 50 13.08 -2.70 12.18
CA LEU A 50 11.62 -2.66 12.25
C LEU A 50 10.99 -3.75 13.13
N PRO A 51 11.45 -5.03 13.10
CA PRO A 51 10.94 -6.05 14.01
C PRO A 51 11.06 -5.69 15.49
N GLU A 52 12.18 -5.12 15.93
CA GLU A 52 12.40 -4.71 17.32
C GLU A 52 11.40 -3.63 17.76
N ILE A 53 11.17 -2.64 16.89
CA ILE A 53 10.19 -1.59 17.16
C ILE A 53 8.76 -2.17 17.22
N VAL A 54 8.44 -3.11 16.33
CA VAL A 54 7.15 -3.80 16.33
C VAL A 54 6.94 -4.58 17.63
N ASP A 55 7.93 -5.34 18.08
CA ASP A 55 7.83 -6.14 19.30
C ASP A 55 7.72 -5.25 20.57
N GLU A 56 8.29 -4.05 20.55
CA GLU A 56 8.11 -3.05 21.62
C GLU A 56 6.70 -2.46 21.65
N LEU A 57 6.11 -2.19 20.47
CA LEU A 57 4.89 -1.40 20.34
C LEU A 57 3.61 -2.22 20.21
N VAL A 58 3.72 -3.52 19.92
CA VAL A 58 2.57 -4.39 19.72
C VAL A 58 1.82 -4.59 21.04
N SER A 59 0.49 -4.44 20.97
CA SER A 59 -0.38 -4.74 22.13
C SER A 59 -0.32 -6.22 22.48
N LYS A 60 -0.44 -6.54 23.77
CA LYS A 60 -0.59 -7.91 24.25
C LYS A 60 -1.97 -8.50 23.94
N GLU A 61 -2.96 -7.64 23.81
CA GLU A 61 -4.34 -8.02 23.53
C GLU A 61 -4.68 -7.77 22.05
N PRO A 62 -5.26 -8.77 21.37
CA PRO A 62 -5.73 -8.57 20.01
C PRO A 62 -6.97 -7.67 19.97
N LEU A 63 -7.27 -7.13 18.79
CA LEU A 63 -8.56 -6.52 18.52
C LEU A 63 -9.69 -7.55 18.68
N ALA A 64 -10.88 -7.06 19.02
CA ALA A 64 -12.10 -7.90 19.01
C ALA A 64 -12.45 -8.40 17.59
N ALA A 65 -11.97 -7.70 16.56
CA ALA A 65 -12.13 -8.07 15.15
C ALA A 65 -10.95 -8.96 14.69
N ASN A 66 -11.25 -10.01 13.97
CA ASN A 66 -10.27 -10.89 13.34
C ASN A 66 -10.07 -10.50 11.86
N TRP A 67 -9.11 -11.11 11.19
CA TRP A 67 -8.79 -10.84 9.78
C TRP A 67 -10.00 -10.93 8.85
N GLU A 68 -10.80 -11.97 8.99
CA GLU A 68 -11.98 -12.24 8.16
C GLU A 68 -13.03 -11.14 8.30
N SER A 69 -13.24 -10.68 9.54
CA SER A 69 -14.21 -9.61 9.84
C SER A 69 -13.74 -8.23 9.43
N LEU A 70 -12.41 -8.01 9.28
CA LEU A 70 -11.83 -6.78 8.80
C LEU A 70 -11.82 -6.66 7.27
N ASN A 71 -11.87 -7.80 6.56
CA ASN A 71 -11.79 -7.84 5.10
C ASN A 71 -13.12 -7.49 4.43
N ILE A 72 -13.62 -6.32 4.70
CA ILE A 72 -14.87 -5.75 4.20
C ILE A 72 -14.61 -4.42 3.49
N ALA A 73 -15.61 -3.93 2.73
CA ALA A 73 -15.57 -2.58 2.18
C ALA A 73 -15.45 -1.53 3.31
N PRO A 74 -14.79 -0.38 3.05
CA PRO A 74 -14.67 0.69 4.02
C PRO A 74 -16.02 1.11 4.59
N ASP A 75 -16.11 1.12 5.93
CA ASP A 75 -17.31 1.49 6.67
C ASP A 75 -16.88 2.24 7.95
N SER A 76 -17.23 3.51 8.04
CA SER A 76 -16.86 4.37 9.16
C SER A 76 -17.44 3.94 10.51
N SER A 77 -18.45 3.07 10.53
CA SER A 77 -19.06 2.54 11.75
C SER A 77 -18.43 1.23 12.25
N ARG A 78 -17.55 0.64 11.47
CA ARG A 78 -16.99 -0.70 11.73
C ARG A 78 -15.47 -0.73 11.59
N PHE A 79 -14.84 -1.68 12.28
CA PHE A 79 -13.45 -2.03 11.98
C PHE A 79 -13.34 -2.58 10.56
N HIS A 80 -12.37 -2.08 9.80
CA HIS A 80 -12.06 -2.61 8.47
C HIS A 80 -10.59 -2.40 8.13
N LEU A 81 -10.10 -3.10 7.09
CA LEU A 81 -8.75 -2.89 6.58
C LEU A 81 -8.68 -1.53 5.90
N ALA A 82 -7.70 -0.75 6.28
CA ALA A 82 -7.37 0.49 5.60
C ALA A 82 -6.30 0.25 4.52
N ILE A 83 -6.06 1.26 3.69
CA ILE A 83 -4.92 1.26 2.77
C ILE A 83 -3.63 0.98 3.56
N PRO A 84 -2.72 0.12 3.08
CA PRO A 84 -1.53 -0.27 3.86
C PRO A 84 -0.63 0.90 4.26
N ILE A 85 -0.50 1.88 3.39
CA ILE A 85 0.26 3.11 3.65
C ILE A 85 -0.48 4.27 3.02
N HIS A 86 -0.54 5.43 3.71
CA HIS A 86 -0.94 6.71 3.15
C HIS A 86 0.30 7.48 2.71
N PRO A 87 0.80 7.25 1.49
CA PRO A 87 2.04 7.86 1.05
C PRO A 87 1.83 9.35 0.76
N PRO A 88 2.78 10.23 1.07
CA PRO A 88 2.71 11.64 0.68
C PRO A 88 2.62 11.77 -0.85
N GLU A 89 3.38 10.95 -1.56
CA GLU A 89 3.42 10.87 -3.01
C GLU A 89 3.62 9.44 -3.49
N VAL A 90 3.06 9.14 -4.67
CA VAL A 90 3.24 7.88 -5.39
C VAL A 90 3.95 8.17 -6.70
N TRP A 91 5.07 7.54 -6.90
CA TRP A 91 5.88 7.60 -8.12
C TRP A 91 5.91 6.23 -8.77
N ALA A 92 5.98 6.18 -10.07
CA ALA A 92 6.13 4.94 -10.82
C ALA A 92 7.38 4.97 -11.68
N CYS A 93 7.94 3.78 -11.93
CA CYS A 93 9.00 3.56 -12.90
C CYS A 93 8.41 2.93 -14.15
N GLY A 94 8.79 3.43 -15.32
CA GLY A 94 8.43 2.83 -16.59
C GLY A 94 9.20 1.53 -16.82
N VAL A 95 8.49 0.50 -17.30
CA VAL A 95 9.05 -0.77 -17.83
C VAL A 95 10.15 -1.38 -16.96
N THR A 96 9.83 -1.74 -15.72
CA THR A 96 10.80 -2.32 -14.78
C THR A 96 11.12 -3.80 -15.03
N TYR A 97 10.30 -4.49 -15.84
CA TYR A 97 10.47 -5.91 -16.17
C TYR A 97 10.47 -6.13 -17.67
N LYS A 98 11.40 -6.96 -18.16
CA LYS A 98 11.50 -7.29 -19.60
C LYS A 98 10.21 -7.88 -20.15
N LYS A 99 9.57 -8.80 -19.41
CA LYS A 99 8.25 -9.34 -19.76
C LYS A 99 7.18 -8.27 -19.97
N SER A 100 7.24 -7.17 -19.23
CA SER A 100 6.29 -6.06 -19.39
C SER A 100 6.57 -5.25 -20.64
N ALA A 101 7.82 -5.17 -21.09
CA ALA A 101 8.18 -4.55 -22.35
C ALA A 101 7.63 -5.38 -23.53
N GLU A 102 7.91 -6.67 -23.53
CA GLU A 102 7.44 -7.62 -24.56
C GLU A 102 5.91 -7.59 -24.68
N PHE A 103 5.19 -7.67 -23.57
CA PHE A 103 3.74 -7.66 -23.54
C PHE A 103 3.13 -6.34 -24.06
N ARG A 104 3.76 -5.21 -23.78
CA ARG A 104 3.30 -3.90 -24.24
C ARG A 104 3.64 -3.64 -25.70
N ASP A 105 4.75 -4.14 -26.20
CA ASP A 105 5.11 -4.05 -27.61
C ASP A 105 4.17 -4.90 -28.49
N GLU A 106 3.63 -6.01 -27.95
CA GLU A 106 2.61 -6.82 -28.61
C GLU A 106 1.23 -6.14 -28.63
N ASP A 107 0.85 -5.48 -27.52
CA ASP A 107 -0.49 -4.87 -27.36
C ASP A 107 -0.60 -3.49 -28.05
N THR A 108 0.50 -2.74 -28.14
CA THR A 108 0.54 -1.44 -28.82
C THR A 108 1.11 -1.55 -30.22
N GLN A 109 0.25 -1.67 -31.23
CA GLN A 109 0.64 -1.76 -32.65
C GLN A 109 1.39 -0.51 -33.18
N THR A 110 1.62 0.51 -32.38
CA THR A 110 2.07 1.84 -32.80
C THR A 110 3.57 2.08 -32.77
N SER A 111 4.37 1.31 -32.04
CA SER A 111 5.82 1.56 -31.93
C SER A 111 6.55 0.32 -31.39
N LYS A 112 6.77 -0.68 -32.25
CA LYS A 112 7.59 -1.83 -31.86
C LYS A 112 8.97 -1.38 -31.36
N GLY A 113 9.36 -1.85 -30.17
CA GLY A 113 10.69 -1.62 -29.59
C GLY A 113 10.81 -0.36 -28.71
N ILE A 114 9.75 0.45 -28.52
CA ILE A 114 9.83 1.62 -27.64
C ILE A 114 9.98 1.22 -26.18
N TYR A 115 9.31 0.14 -25.79
CA TYR A 115 9.39 -0.36 -24.42
C TYR A 115 10.69 -1.09 -24.14
N ASP A 116 11.28 -1.74 -25.14
CA ASP A 116 12.64 -2.26 -25.08
C ASP A 116 13.65 -1.13 -24.91
N TYR A 117 13.51 -0.03 -25.65
CA TYR A 117 14.35 1.15 -25.49
C TYR A 117 14.28 1.70 -24.06
N VAL A 118 13.09 1.83 -23.48
CA VAL A 118 12.92 2.28 -22.09
C VAL A 118 13.54 1.29 -21.10
N TYR A 119 13.36 -0.01 -21.32
CA TYR A 119 13.93 -1.05 -20.47
C TYR A 119 15.46 -1.03 -20.43
N PHE A 120 16.12 -0.82 -21.57
CA PHE A 120 17.58 -0.78 -21.67
C PHE A 120 18.19 0.61 -21.41
N ALA A 121 17.37 1.62 -21.13
CA ALA A 121 17.84 2.97 -20.84
C ALA A 121 18.74 2.97 -19.58
N LYS A 122 19.81 3.79 -19.62
CA LYS A 122 20.75 3.93 -18.49
C LYS A 122 20.08 4.47 -17.22
N ARG A 123 18.98 5.19 -17.37
CA ARG A 123 18.20 5.78 -16.27
C ARG A 123 16.76 5.31 -16.38
N PRO A 124 16.15 4.86 -15.26
CA PRO A 124 14.74 4.52 -15.26
C PRO A 124 13.90 5.77 -15.56
N GLU A 125 12.80 5.59 -16.27
CA GLU A 125 11.78 6.60 -16.41
C GLU A 125 10.98 6.67 -15.11
N LEU A 126 11.00 7.83 -14.45
CA LEU A 126 10.23 8.07 -13.24
C LEU A 126 9.14 9.09 -13.51
N PHE A 127 7.93 8.82 -13.05
CA PHE A 127 6.83 9.75 -13.20
C PHE A 127 5.89 9.75 -12.00
N PHE A 128 5.33 10.91 -11.72
CA PHE A 128 4.38 11.10 -10.65
C PHE A 128 3.06 10.41 -10.99
N LYS A 129 2.52 9.62 -10.05
CA LYS A 129 1.23 8.93 -10.17
C LYS A 129 0.11 9.61 -9.41
N GLY A 130 0.38 10.07 -8.19
CA GLY A 130 -0.65 10.66 -7.35
C GLY A 130 -0.21 10.87 -5.91
N ARG A 131 -1.17 11.24 -5.09
CA ARG A 131 -1.04 11.39 -3.64
C ARG A 131 -1.95 10.38 -2.93
N ALA A 132 -1.84 10.27 -1.61
CA ALA A 132 -2.65 9.36 -0.80
C ALA A 132 -4.16 9.40 -1.12
N GLY A 133 -4.72 10.57 -1.36
CA GLY A 133 -6.14 10.72 -1.70
C GLY A 133 -6.56 10.13 -3.07
N HIS A 134 -5.61 9.70 -3.89
CA HIS A 134 -5.86 8.98 -5.15
C HIS A 134 -5.61 7.47 -5.04
N CYS A 135 -5.27 7.01 -3.84
CA CYS A 135 -5.00 5.59 -3.59
C CYS A 135 -6.21 4.97 -2.88
N THR A 136 -6.62 3.82 -3.35
CA THR A 136 -7.70 3.03 -2.74
C THR A 136 -7.12 1.83 -2.00
N GLY A 137 -7.77 1.42 -0.93
CA GLY A 137 -7.42 0.25 -0.14
C GLY A 137 -8.12 -1.02 -0.59
N THR A 138 -7.96 -2.07 0.19
CA THR A 138 -8.64 -3.34 -0.01
C THR A 138 -10.15 -3.17 0.06
N ASN A 139 -10.87 -3.77 -0.87
CA ASN A 139 -12.34 -3.73 -0.98
C ASN A 139 -12.96 -2.32 -1.14
N ASP A 140 -12.14 -1.32 -1.47
CA ASP A 140 -12.61 0.03 -1.76
C ASP A 140 -12.88 0.22 -3.26
N PHE A 141 -13.56 1.31 -3.61
CA PHE A 141 -13.94 1.60 -4.98
C PHE A 141 -12.89 2.43 -5.71
N VAL A 142 -12.65 2.07 -6.96
CA VAL A 142 -11.84 2.88 -7.88
C VAL A 142 -12.75 3.74 -8.74
N GLY A 143 -12.54 5.04 -8.72
CA GLY A 143 -13.24 5.96 -9.59
C GLY A 143 -12.80 5.84 -11.04
N LEU A 144 -13.73 5.64 -11.95
CA LEU A 144 -13.51 5.69 -13.40
C LEU A 144 -13.99 7.02 -13.95
N ARG A 145 -13.21 7.62 -14.84
CA ARG A 145 -13.61 8.85 -15.54
C ARG A 145 -14.75 8.56 -16.52
N SER A 146 -15.83 9.30 -16.43
CA SER A 146 -17.00 9.17 -17.32
C SER A 146 -16.72 9.60 -18.77
N ASP A 147 -15.69 10.42 -18.99
CA ASP A 147 -15.26 10.90 -20.30
C ASP A 147 -14.22 9.98 -21.00
N SER A 148 -13.78 8.93 -20.32
CA SER A 148 -12.84 7.95 -20.89
C SER A 148 -13.59 6.89 -21.71
N LYS A 149 -13.22 6.74 -22.97
CA LYS A 149 -13.74 5.68 -23.84
C LYS A 149 -13.11 4.31 -23.56
N PHE A 150 -11.92 4.31 -22.98
CA PHE A 150 -11.17 3.11 -22.64
C PHE A 150 -10.38 3.35 -21.35
N THR A 151 -10.69 2.60 -20.31
CA THR A 151 -9.99 2.70 -19.03
C THR A 151 -9.44 1.32 -18.67
N ALA A 152 -8.11 1.24 -18.53
CA ALA A 152 -7.45 0.06 -18.01
C ALA A 152 -7.02 0.32 -16.56
N VAL A 153 -7.39 -0.58 -15.66
CA VAL A 153 -6.94 -0.56 -14.28
C VAL A 153 -5.62 -1.32 -14.19
N VAL A 154 -4.55 -0.62 -13.85
CA VAL A 154 -3.27 -1.25 -13.56
C VAL A 154 -3.23 -1.60 -12.09
N MET A 155 -3.35 -2.88 -11.79
CA MET A 155 -3.14 -3.36 -10.42
C MET A 155 -1.64 -3.41 -10.14
N PRO A 156 -1.17 -2.80 -9.04
CA PRO A 156 0.21 -3.02 -8.61
C PRO A 156 0.36 -4.50 -8.25
N MET A 157 1.41 -5.14 -8.78
CA MET A 157 1.77 -6.47 -8.31
C MET A 157 2.22 -6.37 -6.87
N THR A 158 1.45 -6.93 -5.95
CA THR A 158 1.91 -7.18 -4.59
C THR A 158 3.01 -8.23 -4.66
N LEU A 159 4.21 -7.86 -4.25
CA LEU A 159 5.25 -8.83 -3.96
C LEU A 159 4.80 -9.61 -2.71
N THR A 160 4.44 -10.86 -2.91
CA THR A 160 4.20 -11.83 -1.82
C THR A 160 5.52 -12.39 -1.32
#